data_58dbd34fd8ca4203827b5b582ad40760
#
_entry.id   58dbd34fd8ca4203827b5b582ad40760
#
_cell.length_a   1.000
_cell.length_b   1.000
_cell.length_c   1.000
_cell.angle_alpha   90.00
_cell.angle_beta   90.00
_cell.angle_gamma   90.00
#
_symmetry.space_group_name_H-M   'P 1'
#
loop_
_entity.id
_entity.type
_entity.pdbx_description
1 polymer ?
#
loop_
_entity_poly.entity_id
_entity_poly.type
_entity_poly.pdbx_seq_one_letter_code
_entity_poly.pdbx_strand_id
1 'polypeptide(L)'
;MTRAVREAVAAIAAQGQGTLVLHGPGPAGRAAAKMLPRLPETCFLETAGAAGAWAAPDGAPGPHPAAGADVAEALREAVAHGLGQLILLGTADDLAPYAGPGADGAGAGGGAGGGGPLAEITTDMGGPPALAAEVGAAGSVRRVCELWEDAGLLGRCGRELCRRVAGGLERAAAEAAGTGRSPVAVQVVLLDSGGDRMVGMYGRLQR
;
A
#
# COMPACT_ATOMS: atom_id res chain seq x y z
N MET A 1 17.15 9.39 -2.10
CA MET A 1 16.44 9.64 -3.38
C MET A 1 16.99 8.72 -4.44
N THR A 2 16.22 7.77 -4.85
CA THR A 2 16.69 6.80 -5.85
C THR A 2 16.46 7.42 -7.24
N ARG A 3 17.53 7.78 -7.91
CA ARG A 3 17.54 8.32 -9.29
C ARG A 3 16.61 7.52 -10.23
N ALA A 4 16.52 6.21 -10.01
CA ALA A 4 15.70 5.30 -10.78
C ALA A 4 14.18 5.61 -10.73
N VAL A 5 13.62 5.95 -9.57
CA VAL A 5 12.18 6.27 -9.42
C VAL A 5 11.83 7.54 -10.19
N ARG A 6 12.65 8.59 -10.03
CA ARG A 6 12.45 9.85 -10.75
C ARG A 6 12.53 9.67 -12.27
N GLU A 7 13.55 8.95 -12.75
CA GLU A 7 13.73 8.69 -14.18
C GLU A 7 12.56 7.89 -14.76
N ALA A 8 12.06 6.90 -14.02
CA ALA A 8 10.92 6.10 -14.44
C ALA A 8 9.63 6.94 -14.51
N VAL A 9 9.32 7.72 -13.47
CA VAL A 9 8.12 8.57 -13.47
C VAL A 9 8.20 9.66 -14.55
N ALA A 10 9.37 10.28 -14.74
CA ALA A 10 9.58 11.23 -15.83
C ALA A 10 9.37 10.59 -17.22
N ALA A 11 9.82 9.34 -17.41
CA ALA A 11 9.61 8.61 -18.66
C ALA A 11 8.13 8.32 -18.91
N ILE A 12 7.36 7.95 -17.87
CA ILE A 12 5.90 7.76 -17.94
C ILE A 12 5.22 9.05 -18.42
N ALA A 13 5.54 10.17 -17.78
CA ALA A 13 4.97 11.47 -18.13
C ALA A 13 5.36 11.90 -19.56
N ALA A 14 6.62 11.70 -19.97
CA ALA A 14 7.11 12.03 -21.32
C ALA A 14 6.41 11.22 -22.41
N GLN A 15 5.91 10.01 -22.10
CA GLN A 15 5.11 9.18 -23.01
C GLN A 15 3.62 9.58 -23.02
N GLY A 16 3.23 10.64 -22.33
CA GLY A 16 1.84 11.09 -22.23
C GLY A 16 0.96 10.16 -21.40
N GLN A 17 1.57 9.28 -20.60
CA GLN A 17 0.84 8.40 -19.70
C GLN A 17 0.53 9.15 -18.40
N GLY A 18 -0.73 9.07 -17.94
CA GLY A 18 -1.17 9.72 -16.70
C GLY A 18 -1.24 8.78 -15.50
N THR A 19 -0.89 7.50 -15.65
CA THR A 19 -1.05 6.48 -14.63
C THR A 19 0.29 5.86 -14.22
N LEU A 20 0.57 5.85 -12.93
CA LEU A 20 1.66 5.10 -12.30
C LEU A 20 1.08 3.90 -11.56
N VAL A 21 1.64 2.73 -11.78
CA VAL A 21 1.29 1.49 -11.07
C VAL A 21 2.46 1.08 -10.19
N LEU A 22 2.22 1.05 -8.88
CA LEU A 22 3.14 0.51 -7.89
C LEU A 22 2.66 -0.87 -7.48
N HIS A 23 3.55 -1.83 -7.42
CA HIS A 23 3.18 -3.18 -6.99
C HIS A 23 4.23 -3.77 -6.04
N GLY A 24 3.77 -4.59 -5.10
CA GLY A 24 4.64 -5.39 -4.24
C GLY A 24 5.51 -6.36 -5.05
N PRO A 25 6.55 -6.93 -4.43
CA PRO A 25 7.43 -7.90 -5.09
C PRO A 25 6.70 -9.20 -5.45
N GLY A 26 7.27 -9.95 -6.38
CA GLY A 26 6.85 -11.31 -6.72
C GLY A 26 5.46 -11.43 -7.34
N PRO A 27 4.47 -12.06 -6.66
CA PRO A 27 3.15 -12.34 -7.26
C PRO A 27 2.38 -11.09 -7.64
N ALA A 28 2.52 -10.00 -6.87
CA ALA A 28 1.78 -8.75 -7.11
C ALA A 28 2.10 -8.11 -8.47
N GLY A 29 3.34 -8.19 -8.95
CA GLY A 29 3.72 -7.72 -10.28
C GLY A 29 3.03 -8.47 -11.41
N ARG A 30 2.94 -9.81 -11.30
CA ARG A 30 2.22 -10.63 -12.27
C ARG A 30 0.72 -10.33 -12.26
N ALA A 31 0.14 -10.15 -11.08
CA ALA A 31 -1.26 -9.76 -10.93
C ALA A 31 -1.52 -8.39 -11.55
N ALA A 32 -0.66 -7.40 -11.30
CA ALA A 32 -0.77 -6.06 -11.85
C ALA A 32 -0.80 -6.07 -13.37
N ALA A 33 0.14 -6.76 -14.02
CA ALA A 33 0.19 -6.90 -15.48
C ALA A 33 -1.07 -7.58 -16.04
N LYS A 34 -1.57 -8.62 -15.37
CA LYS A 34 -2.80 -9.33 -15.76
C LYS A 34 -4.06 -8.48 -15.61
N MET A 35 -4.14 -7.68 -14.54
CA MET A 35 -5.30 -6.83 -14.24
C MET A 35 -5.34 -5.57 -15.10
N LEU A 36 -4.19 -5.07 -15.54
CA LEU A 36 -4.04 -3.82 -16.27
C LEU A 36 -3.35 -4.01 -17.63
N PRO A 37 -3.86 -4.90 -18.50
CA PRO A 37 -3.17 -5.32 -19.73
C PRO A 37 -3.07 -4.22 -20.80
N ARG A 38 -3.76 -3.10 -20.60
CA ARG A 38 -3.73 -1.95 -21.53
C ARG A 38 -2.67 -0.91 -21.20
N LEU A 39 -2.07 -0.99 -20.01
CA LEU A 39 -1.01 -0.08 -19.64
C LEU A 39 0.35 -0.59 -20.15
N PRO A 40 1.20 0.30 -20.66
CA PRO A 40 2.57 -0.05 -21.03
C PRO A 40 3.37 -0.56 -19.80
N GLU A 41 4.31 -1.47 -20.04
CA GLU A 41 5.18 -2.00 -18.97
C GLU A 41 5.96 -0.89 -18.24
N THR A 42 6.25 0.21 -18.92
CA THR A 42 6.92 1.37 -18.32
C THR A 42 6.12 2.03 -17.19
N CYS A 43 4.78 1.81 -17.13
CA CYS A 43 3.94 2.34 -16.06
C CYS A 43 4.07 1.56 -14.75
N PHE A 44 4.70 0.38 -14.74
CA PHE A 44 4.77 -0.50 -13.58
C PHE A 44 6.13 -0.36 -12.90
N LEU A 45 6.09 -0.08 -11.59
CA LEU A 45 7.27 -0.03 -10.71
C LEU A 45 7.07 -0.98 -9.53
N GLU A 46 8.07 -1.82 -9.29
CA GLU A 46 8.10 -2.66 -8.10
C GLU A 46 8.48 -1.81 -6.88
N THR A 47 7.71 -1.94 -5.80
CA THR A 47 8.01 -1.29 -4.53
C THR A 47 9.07 -2.08 -3.74
N ALA A 48 9.74 -1.40 -2.82
CA ALA A 48 10.74 -2.04 -1.95
C ALA A 48 10.16 -3.14 -1.05
N GLY A 49 8.85 -3.30 -1.01
CA GLY A 49 8.14 -4.23 -0.14
C GLY A 49 8.30 -3.85 1.34
N ALA A 50 7.39 -4.32 2.16
CA ALA A 50 7.42 -4.09 3.61
C ALA A 50 8.51 -4.89 4.34
N ALA A 51 9.29 -5.71 3.65
CA ALA A 51 10.37 -6.51 4.25
C ALA A 51 11.44 -5.68 5.00
N GLY A 52 11.47 -4.36 4.76
CA GLY A 52 12.32 -3.43 5.52
C GLY A 52 11.63 -2.71 6.69
N ALA A 53 10.30 -2.76 6.77
CA ALA A 53 9.53 -2.01 7.77
C ALA A 53 9.19 -2.82 9.03
N TRP A 54 9.24 -4.13 8.96
CA TRP A 54 9.03 -4.99 10.12
C TRP A 54 10.37 -5.29 10.78
N ALA A 55 10.79 -4.46 11.74
CA ALA A 55 11.93 -4.78 12.59
C ALA A 55 11.60 -6.05 13.38
N ALA A 56 12.46 -7.06 13.28
CA ALA A 56 12.43 -8.18 14.20
C ALA A 56 12.49 -7.66 15.65
N PRO A 57 11.84 -8.30 16.62
CA PRO A 57 11.82 -7.86 18.03
C PRO A 57 13.20 -7.65 18.63
N ASP A 58 14.25 -8.10 17.99
CA ASP A 58 15.64 -8.04 18.45
C ASP A 58 16.45 -6.85 17.87
N GLY A 59 15.80 -5.93 17.12
CA GLY A 59 16.45 -4.69 16.67
C GLY A 59 17.61 -4.88 15.68
N ALA A 60 17.78 -6.08 15.13
CA ALA A 60 18.80 -6.31 14.10
C ALA A 60 18.34 -5.72 12.76
N PRO A 61 19.17 -4.88 12.10
CA PRO A 61 18.88 -4.43 10.75
C PRO A 61 18.87 -5.65 9.83
N GLY A 62 17.70 -5.91 9.21
CA GLY A 62 17.57 -6.97 8.20
C GLY A 62 18.58 -6.74 7.06
N PRO A 63 19.19 -7.81 6.52
CA PRO A 63 20.15 -7.68 5.45
C PRO A 63 19.45 -7.31 4.15
N HIS A 64 19.84 -6.24 3.58
CA HIS A 64 19.60 -5.63 2.26
C HIS A 64 18.63 -4.44 2.25
N PRO A 65 19.07 -3.30 1.71
CA PRO A 65 18.16 -2.31 1.18
C PRO A 65 17.39 -3.00 0.03
N ALA A 66 16.08 -3.18 0.21
CA ALA A 66 15.26 -3.73 -0.83
C ALA A 66 15.41 -2.85 -2.09
N ALA A 67 15.80 -3.47 -3.20
CA ALA A 67 15.90 -2.81 -4.48
C ALA A 67 14.48 -2.60 -5.02
N GLY A 68 13.83 -1.49 -4.65
CA GLY A 68 12.48 -1.17 -5.09
C GLY A 68 12.12 0.28 -4.83
N ALA A 69 11.04 0.75 -5.42
CA ALA A 69 10.58 2.13 -5.28
C ALA A 69 9.99 2.37 -3.88
N ASP A 70 10.37 3.48 -3.27
CA ASP A 70 9.67 4.03 -2.11
C ASP A 70 8.34 4.64 -2.58
N VAL A 71 7.23 4.20 -1.99
CA VAL A 71 5.88 4.64 -2.36
C VAL A 71 5.72 6.15 -2.16
N ALA A 72 6.28 6.71 -1.08
CA ALA A 72 6.19 8.15 -0.81
C ALA A 72 7.04 8.96 -1.80
N GLU A 73 8.20 8.45 -2.20
CA GLU A 73 9.01 9.07 -3.25
C GLU A 73 8.31 9.02 -4.61
N ALA A 74 7.78 7.86 -4.98
CA ALA A 74 7.05 7.69 -6.24
C ALA A 74 5.81 8.58 -6.32
N LEU A 75 5.08 8.75 -5.21
CA LEU A 75 3.94 9.65 -5.12
C LEU A 75 4.35 11.12 -5.30
N ARG A 76 5.43 11.56 -4.65
CA ARG A 76 5.96 12.93 -4.81
C ARG A 76 6.38 13.22 -6.26
N GLU A 77 7.06 12.28 -6.89
CA GLU A 77 7.43 12.40 -8.30
C GLU A 77 6.21 12.39 -9.22
N ALA A 78 5.18 11.55 -8.94
CA ALA A 78 3.93 11.56 -9.67
C ALA A 78 3.23 12.91 -9.61
N VAL A 79 3.18 13.55 -8.42
CA VAL A 79 2.65 14.90 -8.23
C VAL A 79 3.48 15.92 -9.02
N ALA A 80 4.81 15.89 -8.91
CA ALA A 80 5.72 16.81 -9.57
C ALA A 80 5.63 16.76 -11.10
N HIS A 81 5.38 15.57 -11.66
CA HIS A 81 5.24 15.34 -13.10
C HIS A 81 3.80 15.42 -13.61
N GLY A 82 2.82 15.75 -12.74
CA GLY A 82 1.42 15.94 -13.11
C GLY A 82 0.70 14.66 -13.53
N LEU A 83 1.12 13.49 -13.02
CA LEU A 83 0.35 12.26 -13.24
C LEU A 83 -0.98 12.37 -12.50
N GLY A 84 -2.07 11.95 -13.16
CA GLY A 84 -3.42 12.04 -12.61
C GLY A 84 -3.83 10.85 -11.75
N GLN A 85 -3.12 9.70 -11.87
CA GLN A 85 -3.51 8.47 -11.19
C GLN A 85 -2.32 7.67 -10.66
N LEU A 86 -2.47 7.13 -9.47
CA LEU A 86 -1.59 6.14 -8.86
C LEU A 86 -2.42 4.92 -8.48
N ILE A 87 -1.96 3.73 -8.90
CA ILE A 87 -2.55 2.44 -8.52
C ILE A 87 -1.51 1.70 -7.69
N LEU A 88 -1.86 1.33 -6.47
CA LEU A 88 -1.01 0.52 -5.59
C LEU A 88 -1.62 -0.88 -5.45
N LEU A 89 -0.88 -1.91 -5.87
CA LEU A 89 -1.27 -3.31 -5.72
C LEU A 89 -0.29 -4.02 -4.79
N GLY A 90 -0.83 -4.76 -3.84
CA GLY A 90 0.02 -5.53 -2.94
C GLY A 90 -0.78 -6.54 -2.12
N THR A 91 -0.04 -7.39 -1.42
CA THR A 91 -0.57 -8.23 -0.36
C THR A 91 -0.82 -7.38 0.89
N ALA A 92 -1.43 -7.95 1.91
CA ALA A 92 -1.65 -7.24 3.16
C ALA A 92 -0.32 -6.84 3.85
N ASP A 93 0.74 -7.63 3.67
CA ASP A 93 2.09 -7.29 4.16
C ASP A 93 2.63 -6.03 3.48
N ASP A 94 2.37 -5.87 2.18
CA ASP A 94 2.81 -4.69 1.42
C ASP A 94 2.02 -3.42 1.80
N LEU A 95 0.74 -3.56 2.16
CA LEU A 95 -0.17 -2.44 2.38
C LEU A 95 -0.26 -1.99 3.85
N ALA A 96 -0.10 -2.90 4.81
CA ALA A 96 -0.28 -2.62 6.23
C ALA A 96 0.58 -1.45 6.76
N PRO A 97 1.83 -1.23 6.31
CA PRO A 97 2.64 -0.09 6.75
C PRO A 97 2.02 1.28 6.43
N TYR A 98 1.16 1.35 5.42
CA TYR A 98 0.51 2.58 4.97
C TYR A 98 -0.89 2.80 5.56
N ALA A 99 -1.36 1.91 6.45
CA ALA A 99 -2.73 1.96 6.99
C ALA A 99 -2.87 2.83 8.25
N GLY A 100 -1.77 3.25 8.86
CA GLY A 100 -1.76 4.02 10.12
C GLY A 100 -1.88 5.54 9.93
N PRO A 101 -2.21 6.28 11.00
CA PRO A 101 -2.08 7.73 11.01
C PRO A 101 -0.59 8.07 10.87
N GLY A 102 -0.23 8.84 9.87
CA GLY A 102 1.16 9.15 9.50
C GLY A 102 1.71 8.28 8.37
N ALA A 103 0.85 7.71 7.55
CA ALA A 103 1.16 6.93 6.36
C ALA A 103 1.84 7.71 5.21
N ASP A 104 2.44 8.85 5.52
CA ASP A 104 3.32 9.67 4.70
C ASP A 104 4.70 9.03 4.42
N GLY A 105 4.83 7.70 4.71
CA GLY A 105 6.03 6.93 4.43
C GLY A 105 7.16 7.06 5.47
N ALA A 106 6.97 7.85 6.53
CA ALA A 106 8.01 8.17 7.50
C ALA A 106 7.81 7.58 8.90
N GLY A 107 6.84 6.68 9.12
CA GLY A 107 6.49 6.29 10.47
C GLY A 107 6.12 4.82 10.65
N ALA A 108 7.08 3.92 10.62
CA ALA A 108 6.98 2.61 11.28
C ALA A 108 7.09 2.79 12.81
N GLY A 109 6.22 3.65 13.38
CA GLY A 109 6.09 3.88 14.81
C GLY A 109 4.90 3.12 15.35
N GLY A 110 5.04 1.81 15.59
CA GLY A 110 4.10 1.06 16.41
C GLY A 110 4.11 1.63 17.82
N GLY A 111 3.17 2.53 18.11
CA GLY A 111 2.93 2.98 19.49
C GLY A 111 2.61 1.76 20.36
N ALA A 112 3.33 1.63 21.48
CA ALA A 112 3.13 0.64 22.51
C ALA A 112 1.82 0.89 23.26
N GLY A 113 0.70 0.73 22.59
CA GLY A 113 -0.65 0.88 23.11
C GLY A 113 -1.62 0.04 22.33
N GLY A 114 -1.84 -1.15 22.75
CA GLY A 114 -2.97 -2.03 22.57
C GLY A 114 -3.73 -2.02 21.24
N GLY A 115 -3.17 -2.51 20.16
CA GLY A 115 -3.88 -2.77 18.93
C GLY A 115 -3.44 -1.87 17.79
N GLY A 116 -2.53 -2.36 16.94
CA GLY A 116 -2.09 -1.66 15.75
C GLY A 116 -3.23 -1.39 14.76
N PRO A 117 -2.95 -0.70 13.64
CA PRO A 117 -3.95 -0.26 12.67
C PRO A 117 -4.90 -1.37 12.18
N LEU A 118 -4.44 -2.62 12.17
CA LEU A 118 -5.23 -3.78 11.76
C LEU A 118 -6.26 -4.19 12.82
N ALA A 119 -5.95 -4.05 14.10
CA ALA A 119 -6.90 -4.29 15.19
C ALA A 119 -8.01 -3.22 15.22
N GLU A 120 -7.66 -1.96 14.95
CA GLU A 120 -8.64 -0.89 14.79
C GLU A 120 -9.57 -1.19 13.60
N ILE A 121 -9.02 -1.57 12.45
CA ILE A 121 -9.81 -2.00 11.28
C ILE A 121 -10.78 -3.12 11.68
N THR A 122 -10.31 -4.11 12.45
CA THR A 122 -11.15 -5.21 12.90
C THR A 122 -12.35 -4.71 13.70
N THR A 123 -12.11 -3.79 14.65
CA THR A 123 -13.15 -3.19 15.47
C THR A 123 -14.14 -2.37 14.63
N ASP A 124 -13.64 -1.51 13.75
CA ASP A 124 -14.45 -0.64 12.90
C ASP A 124 -15.35 -1.44 11.93
N MET A 125 -14.88 -2.60 11.52
CA MET A 125 -15.63 -3.50 10.63
C MET A 125 -16.57 -4.44 11.36
N GLY A 126 -16.76 -4.26 12.67
CA GLY A 126 -17.70 -5.00 13.51
C GLY A 126 -17.14 -6.33 13.99
N GLY A 127 -15.84 -6.52 14.01
CA GLY A 127 -15.21 -7.68 14.64
C GLY A 127 -15.38 -7.64 16.17
N PRO A 128 -15.58 -8.79 16.82
CA PRO A 128 -15.70 -8.85 18.28
C PRO A 128 -14.38 -8.41 18.94
N PRO A 129 -14.43 -7.83 20.17
CA PRO A 129 -13.23 -7.36 20.86
C PRO A 129 -12.14 -8.43 21.05
N ALA A 130 -12.54 -9.68 21.25
CA ALA A 130 -11.61 -10.80 21.34
C ALA A 130 -10.80 -10.97 20.04
N LEU A 131 -11.46 -10.91 18.87
CA LEU A 131 -10.79 -10.99 17.58
C LEU A 131 -9.85 -9.80 17.36
N ALA A 132 -10.28 -8.58 17.71
CA ALA A 132 -9.42 -7.39 17.60
C ALA A 132 -8.17 -7.53 18.49
N ALA A 133 -8.30 -8.09 19.69
CA ALA A 133 -7.16 -8.38 20.57
C ALA A 133 -6.22 -9.44 19.98
N GLU A 134 -6.77 -10.52 19.37
CA GLU A 134 -5.97 -11.54 18.70
C GLU A 134 -5.23 -10.97 17.48
N VAL A 135 -5.90 -10.12 16.68
CA VAL A 135 -5.29 -9.40 15.55
C VAL A 135 -4.17 -8.49 16.05
N GLY A 136 -4.37 -7.76 17.14
CA GLY A 136 -3.35 -6.90 17.72
C GLY A 136 -2.13 -7.65 18.27
N ALA A 137 -2.32 -8.90 18.67
CA ALA A 137 -1.26 -9.79 19.16
C ALA A 137 -0.65 -10.67 18.06
N ALA A 138 -1.18 -10.61 16.83
CA ALA A 138 -0.71 -11.44 15.73
C ALA A 138 0.73 -11.09 15.35
N GLY A 139 1.61 -12.07 15.30
CA GLY A 139 3.02 -11.89 14.98
C GLY A 139 3.30 -11.66 13.48
N SER A 140 2.27 -11.68 12.63
CA SER A 140 2.39 -11.43 11.20
C SER A 140 1.07 -10.99 10.58
N VAL A 141 1.14 -10.21 9.52
CA VAL A 141 -0.04 -9.76 8.76
C VAL A 141 -0.76 -10.94 8.09
N ARG A 142 -0.02 -11.96 7.68
CA ARG A 142 -0.60 -13.20 7.18
C ARG A 142 -1.55 -13.83 8.20
N ARG A 143 -1.12 -13.91 9.48
CA ARG A 143 -1.96 -14.43 10.56
C ARG A 143 -3.21 -13.56 10.76
N VAL A 144 -3.11 -12.26 10.61
CA VAL A 144 -4.28 -11.36 10.63
C VAL A 144 -5.28 -11.71 9.54
N CYS A 145 -4.80 -11.93 8.30
CA CYS A 145 -5.68 -12.31 7.20
C CYS A 145 -6.38 -13.64 7.44
N GLU A 146 -5.69 -14.63 8.01
CA GLU A 146 -6.29 -15.92 8.41
C GLU A 146 -7.39 -15.71 9.47
N LEU A 147 -7.13 -14.90 10.50
CA LEU A 147 -8.12 -14.57 11.53
C LEU A 147 -9.36 -13.87 10.94
N TRP A 148 -9.16 -12.94 10.01
CA TRP A 148 -10.26 -12.29 9.31
C TRP A 148 -11.02 -13.25 8.39
N GLU A 149 -10.35 -14.19 7.75
CA GLU A 149 -10.98 -15.20 6.89
C GLU A 149 -11.83 -16.16 7.72
N ASP A 150 -11.29 -16.68 8.82
CA ASP A 150 -12.00 -17.56 9.76
C ASP A 150 -13.25 -16.88 10.35
N ALA A 151 -13.18 -15.58 10.59
CA ALA A 151 -14.29 -14.78 11.10
C ALA A 151 -15.27 -14.30 10.00
N GLY A 152 -15.01 -14.58 8.72
CA GLY A 152 -15.81 -14.08 7.59
C GLY A 152 -15.71 -12.57 7.37
N LEU A 153 -14.68 -11.91 7.89
CA LEU A 153 -14.47 -10.46 7.84
C LEU A 153 -13.43 -10.03 6.80
N LEU A 154 -12.71 -10.95 6.17
CA LEU A 154 -11.58 -10.64 5.28
C LEU A 154 -11.95 -9.60 4.20
N GLY A 155 -13.08 -9.75 3.54
CA GLY A 155 -13.51 -8.82 2.49
C GLY A 155 -13.88 -7.41 3.01
N ARG A 156 -14.39 -7.29 4.24
CA ARG A 156 -14.72 -6.00 4.85
C ARG A 156 -13.45 -5.31 5.36
N CYS A 157 -12.65 -6.02 6.12
CA CYS A 157 -11.38 -5.53 6.66
C CYS A 157 -10.39 -5.19 5.53
N GLY A 158 -10.33 -6.02 4.47
CA GLY A 158 -9.49 -5.76 3.32
C GLY A 158 -9.89 -4.48 2.55
N ARG A 159 -11.18 -4.23 2.36
CA ARG A 159 -11.64 -2.96 1.76
C ARG A 159 -11.33 -1.75 2.64
N GLU A 160 -11.50 -1.89 3.95
CA GLU A 160 -11.19 -0.82 4.89
C GLU A 160 -9.67 -0.54 4.94
N LEU A 161 -8.84 -1.58 4.89
CA LEU A 161 -7.39 -1.44 4.73
C LEU A 161 -7.06 -0.62 3.48
N CYS A 162 -7.60 -1.01 2.32
CA CYS A 162 -7.40 -0.27 1.08
C CYS A 162 -7.87 1.19 1.19
N ARG A 163 -9.00 1.45 1.86
CA ARG A 163 -9.54 2.80 2.06
C ARG A 163 -8.60 3.67 2.90
N ARG A 164 -8.06 3.13 4.00
CA ARG A 164 -7.12 3.86 4.86
C ARG A 164 -5.83 4.17 4.12
N VAL A 165 -5.27 3.20 3.42
CA VAL A 165 -4.07 3.37 2.59
C VAL A 165 -4.30 4.44 1.52
N ALA A 166 -5.38 4.35 0.74
CA ALA A 166 -5.69 5.34 -0.29
C ALA A 166 -5.84 6.75 0.30
N GLY A 167 -6.58 6.89 1.40
CA GLY A 167 -6.75 8.17 2.08
C GLY A 167 -5.44 8.75 2.64
N GLY A 168 -4.52 7.90 3.12
CA GLY A 168 -3.18 8.31 3.54
C GLY A 168 -2.37 8.87 2.37
N LEU A 169 -2.31 8.12 1.27
CA LEU A 169 -1.58 8.53 0.07
C LEU A 169 -2.19 9.79 -0.58
N GLU A 170 -3.51 9.94 -0.61
CA GLU A 170 -4.15 11.16 -1.11
C GLU A 170 -3.83 12.38 -0.24
N ARG A 171 -3.76 12.24 1.08
CA ARG A 171 -3.30 13.32 1.97
C ARG A 171 -1.85 13.69 1.70
N ALA A 172 -0.97 12.71 1.60
CA ALA A 172 0.44 12.94 1.29
C ALA A 172 0.63 13.61 -0.08
N ALA A 173 -0.18 13.25 -1.09
CA ALA A 173 -0.17 13.91 -2.40
C ALA A 173 -0.65 15.37 -2.31
N ALA A 174 -1.68 15.65 -1.52
CA ALA A 174 -2.18 17.02 -1.29
C ALA A 174 -1.12 17.89 -0.59
N GLU A 175 -0.42 17.34 0.40
CA GLU A 175 0.70 17.99 1.09
C GLU A 175 1.86 18.26 0.15
N ALA A 176 2.28 17.26 -0.65
CA ALA A 176 3.34 17.40 -1.64
C ALA A 176 3.02 18.46 -2.70
N ALA A 177 1.75 18.62 -3.06
CA ALA A 177 1.29 19.63 -4.00
C ALA A 177 1.09 21.03 -3.36
N GLY A 178 1.16 21.13 -2.03
CA GLY A 178 0.82 22.37 -1.30
C GLY A 178 -0.64 22.78 -1.45
N THR A 179 -1.54 21.81 -1.66
CA THR A 179 -2.98 22.03 -1.92
C THR A 179 -3.83 21.33 -0.88
N GLY A 180 -5.05 21.79 -0.66
CA GLY A 180 -5.99 21.12 0.25
C GLY A 180 -6.63 19.85 -0.32
N ARG A 181 -6.28 19.46 -1.55
CA ARG A 181 -6.86 18.32 -2.27
C ARG A 181 -5.79 17.60 -3.07
N SER A 182 -5.84 16.28 -3.08
CA SER A 182 -4.92 15.48 -3.88
C SER A 182 -5.10 15.76 -5.39
N PRO A 183 -4.03 16.11 -6.12
CA PRO A 183 -4.05 16.18 -7.57
C PRO A 183 -3.99 14.80 -8.23
N VAL A 184 -3.66 13.76 -7.48
CA VAL A 184 -3.53 12.37 -7.93
C VAL A 184 -4.67 11.55 -7.34
N ALA A 185 -5.43 10.87 -8.20
CA ALA A 185 -6.41 9.88 -7.75
C ALA A 185 -5.68 8.59 -7.34
N VAL A 186 -5.93 8.10 -6.15
CA VAL A 186 -5.29 6.88 -5.65
C VAL A 186 -6.27 5.71 -5.68
N GLN A 187 -5.83 4.60 -6.25
CA GLN A 187 -6.52 3.32 -6.16
C GLN A 187 -5.62 2.30 -5.48
N VAL A 188 -6.17 1.55 -4.53
CA VAL A 188 -5.45 0.51 -3.81
C VAL A 188 -6.16 -0.82 -4.02
N VAL A 189 -5.39 -1.85 -4.35
CA VAL A 189 -5.86 -3.21 -4.59
C VAL A 189 -5.12 -4.16 -3.65
N LEU A 190 -5.87 -4.84 -2.80
CA LEU A 190 -5.39 -5.88 -1.92
C LEU A 190 -5.54 -7.23 -2.61
N LEU A 191 -4.43 -7.95 -2.69
CA LEU A 191 -4.35 -9.32 -3.19
C LEU A 191 -4.24 -10.29 -2.01
N ASP A 192 -4.63 -11.53 -2.25
CA ASP A 192 -4.30 -12.62 -1.32
C ASP A 192 -2.78 -12.87 -1.30
N SER A 193 -2.32 -13.71 -0.38
CA SER A 193 -0.89 -13.98 -0.20
C SER A 193 -0.23 -14.65 -1.42
N GLY A 194 -1.01 -15.28 -2.29
CA GLY A 194 -0.56 -15.87 -3.55
C GLY A 194 -0.52 -14.86 -4.70
N GLY A 195 -1.18 -13.71 -4.55
CA GLY A 195 -1.34 -12.73 -5.62
C GLY A 195 -2.33 -13.15 -6.71
N ASP A 196 -3.11 -14.22 -6.48
CA ASP A 196 -3.99 -14.78 -7.50
C ASP A 196 -5.40 -14.19 -7.45
N ARG A 197 -5.84 -13.75 -6.29
CA ARG A 197 -7.20 -13.26 -6.04
C ARG A 197 -7.19 -11.88 -5.41
N MET A 198 -8.04 -10.99 -5.95
CA MET A 198 -8.35 -9.71 -5.33
C MET A 198 -9.23 -9.93 -4.09
N VAL A 199 -8.77 -9.48 -2.94
CA VAL A 199 -9.48 -9.57 -1.64
C VAL A 199 -10.24 -8.28 -1.34
N GLY A 200 -9.67 -7.14 -1.72
CA GLY A 200 -10.27 -5.83 -1.49
C GLY A 200 -9.75 -4.80 -2.47
N MET A 201 -10.53 -3.75 -2.64
CA MET A 201 -10.15 -2.61 -3.48
C MET A 201 -10.84 -1.35 -2.98
N TYR A 202 -10.15 -0.21 -3.10
CA TYR A 202 -10.70 1.11 -2.87
C TYR A 202 -10.08 2.14 -3.81
N GLY A 203 -10.84 3.18 -4.14
CA GLY A 203 -10.42 4.27 -5.02
C GLY A 203 -11.15 4.26 -6.37
N ARG A 204 -10.86 5.30 -7.17
CA ARG A 204 -11.47 5.50 -8.48
C ARG A 204 -10.41 5.46 -9.56
N LEU A 205 -10.75 4.84 -10.69
CA LEU A 205 -10.01 5.06 -11.93
C LEU A 205 -10.40 6.44 -12.48
N GLN A 206 -9.43 7.27 -12.82
CA GLN A 206 -9.70 8.43 -13.66
C GLN A 206 -10.20 7.93 -15.03
N ARG A 207 -11.29 8.52 -15.48
CA ARG A 207 -11.85 8.26 -16.83
C ARG A 207 -11.23 9.21 -17.84
#